data_e0218c881bff85bb6df99c96c3c0b355
#
_entry.id   e0218c881bff85bb6df99c96c3c0b355
#
_cell.length_a   1.000
_cell.length_b   1.000
_cell.length_c   1.000
_cell.angle_alpha   90.00
_cell.angle_beta   90.00
_cell.angle_gamma   90.00
#
_symmetry.space_group_name_H-M   'P 1'
#
loop_
_entity.id
_entity.type
_entity.pdbx_description
1 polymer ?
#
loop_
_entity_poly.entity_id
_entity_poly.type
_entity_poly.pdbx_seq_one_letter_code
_entity_poly.pdbx_strand_id
1 'polypeptide(L)'
;MSQEPGYADARRDATYHSMNTMPRGAFDIVAMTASLGGLDALSLALGALPPDFPVPVLVVQHMSARYPSHLAEILSRRCMLPVTWTRPGQRLRGGGIYIAPPDWHLLVGAGGAIQLSRQPRVQFVRPSADVLFELVAAVYRERAIAVVLTGLCNDGARGANAIKRAGGRVLTQDRATSRAFGMPQATITTGCVDFVLPLSTIAPALVALTMVPGAASLLSRTMRATSGASRLRR
;
A
#
# COMPACT_ATOMS: atom_id res chain seq x y z
N MET A 1 -33.11 -9.61 -3.10
CA MET A 1 -32.06 -8.95 -3.88
C MET A 1 -31.50 -7.83 -3.02
N SER A 2 -30.44 -8.12 -2.26
CA SER A 2 -29.77 -7.13 -1.37
C SER A 2 -28.86 -6.28 -2.24
N GLN A 3 -29.11 -4.96 -2.28
CA GLN A 3 -28.25 -4.01 -2.97
C GLN A 3 -26.91 -3.94 -2.23
N GLU A 4 -25.81 -4.28 -2.92
CA GLU A 4 -24.48 -4.02 -2.43
C GLU A 4 -24.26 -2.49 -2.36
N PRO A 5 -23.73 -1.94 -1.25
CA PRO A 5 -23.40 -0.52 -1.16
C PRO A 5 -22.33 -0.19 -2.20
N GLY A 6 -22.63 0.78 -3.07
CA GLY A 6 -21.74 1.20 -4.14
C GLY A 6 -20.49 1.90 -3.60
N TYR A 7 -19.42 1.93 -4.41
CA TYR A 7 -18.15 2.62 -4.16
C TYR A 7 -18.29 4.08 -3.67
N ALA A 8 -19.38 4.76 -4.05
CA ALA A 8 -19.67 6.14 -3.63
C ALA A 8 -20.08 6.27 -2.16
N ASP A 9 -20.67 5.23 -1.54
CA ASP A 9 -21.17 5.29 -0.17
C ASP A 9 -20.03 5.14 0.86
N ALA A 10 -18.97 4.42 0.52
CA ALA A 10 -17.79 4.28 1.38
C ALA A 10 -17.05 5.62 1.64
N ARG A 11 -17.31 6.65 0.85
CA ARG A 11 -16.71 7.99 0.99
C ARG A 11 -17.45 8.90 1.99
N ARG A 12 -18.70 8.61 2.35
CA ARG A 12 -19.55 9.51 3.14
C ARG A 12 -19.41 9.38 4.66
N ASP A 13 -18.92 8.24 5.16
CA ASP A 13 -18.87 7.95 6.61
C ASP A 13 -17.50 8.24 7.26
N ALA A 14 -16.67 9.06 6.67
CA ALA A 14 -15.29 9.30 7.10
C ALA A 14 -15.18 10.32 8.25
N THR A 15 -15.89 10.11 9.36
CA THR A 15 -15.61 10.81 10.63
C THR A 15 -14.84 9.88 11.57
N TYR A 16 -13.52 10.02 11.59
CA TYR A 16 -12.60 9.25 12.43
C TYR A 16 -12.66 9.75 13.89
N HIS A 17 -13.28 8.98 14.79
CA HIS A 17 -13.20 9.21 16.24
C HIS A 17 -12.05 8.40 16.85
N SER A 18 -11.17 9.13 17.51
CA SER A 18 -9.96 8.71 18.19
C SER A 18 -10.21 7.70 19.30
N MET A 19 -9.56 6.52 19.23
CA MET A 19 -9.29 5.66 20.38
C MET A 19 -7.93 4.98 20.21
N ASN A 20 -6.86 5.53 20.79
CA ASN A 20 -5.82 4.80 21.51
C ASN A 20 -4.71 5.74 22.03
N THR A 21 -4.30 5.57 23.30
CA THR A 21 -3.40 6.43 24.07
C THR A 21 -1.92 6.01 23.98
N MET A 22 -1.46 5.37 22.89
CA MET A 22 -0.05 5.19 22.61
C MET A 22 0.47 6.36 21.77
N PRO A 23 1.75 6.78 21.90
CA PRO A 23 2.32 7.77 20.98
C PRO A 23 2.18 7.23 19.56
N ARG A 24 1.24 7.80 18.82
CA ARG A 24 0.95 7.36 17.44
C ARG A 24 2.19 7.64 16.59
N GLY A 25 2.71 6.62 15.92
CA GLY A 25 3.68 6.79 14.85
C GLY A 25 3.15 7.77 13.78
N ALA A 26 4.02 8.25 12.90
CA ALA A 26 3.64 9.20 11.85
C ALA A 26 2.61 8.62 10.85
N PHE A 27 2.47 7.29 10.79
CA PHE A 27 1.59 6.60 9.84
C PHE A 27 0.73 5.53 10.53
N ASP A 28 -0.47 5.30 9.99
CA ASP A 28 -1.46 4.35 10.51
C ASP A 28 -1.66 3.14 9.58
N ILE A 29 -1.20 3.21 8.35
CA ILE A 29 -1.44 2.15 7.35
C ILE A 29 -0.38 2.14 6.25
N VAL A 30 -0.06 0.93 5.78
CA VAL A 30 0.69 0.70 4.54
C VAL A 30 -0.23 0.01 3.54
N ALA A 31 -0.34 0.53 2.33
CA ALA A 31 -1.00 -0.12 1.20
C ALA A 31 0.06 -0.48 0.15
N MET A 32 0.15 -1.76 -0.22
CA MET A 32 1.20 -2.29 -1.09
C MET A 32 0.59 -3.01 -2.29
N THR A 33 1.19 -2.83 -3.47
CA THR A 33 0.76 -3.53 -4.68
C THR A 33 1.91 -4.18 -5.42
N ALA A 34 1.63 -5.32 -6.06
CA ALA A 34 2.54 -6.04 -6.93
C ALA A 34 1.79 -6.81 -8.02
N SER A 35 2.52 -7.24 -9.07
CA SER A 35 1.98 -8.05 -10.16
C SER A 35 3.00 -9.10 -10.61
N LEU A 36 3.53 -9.01 -11.82
CA LEU A 36 4.56 -9.93 -12.31
C LEU A 36 5.84 -9.84 -11.48
N GLY A 37 6.29 -10.97 -10.93
CA GLY A 37 7.40 -11.04 -9.96
C GLY A 37 6.99 -10.67 -8.53
N GLY A 38 5.70 -10.44 -8.29
CA GLY A 38 5.18 -9.95 -7.02
C GLY A 38 5.35 -10.92 -5.85
N LEU A 39 5.26 -12.25 -6.09
CA LEU A 39 5.45 -13.23 -5.00
C LEU A 39 6.82 -13.09 -4.34
N ASP A 40 7.89 -12.99 -5.14
CA ASP A 40 9.24 -12.84 -4.62
C ASP A 40 9.43 -11.47 -3.96
N ALA A 41 8.93 -10.41 -4.62
CA ALA A 41 9.02 -9.05 -4.11
C ALA A 41 8.27 -8.88 -2.78
N LEU A 42 7.02 -9.37 -2.68
CA LEU A 42 6.24 -9.35 -1.43
C LEU A 42 6.91 -10.21 -0.35
N SER A 43 7.42 -11.41 -0.70
CA SER A 43 8.11 -12.27 0.26
C SER A 43 9.32 -11.59 0.89
N LEU A 44 10.11 -10.87 0.08
CA LEU A 44 11.30 -10.18 0.57
C LEU A 44 10.93 -8.93 1.36
N ALA A 45 10.02 -8.09 0.85
CA ALA A 45 9.65 -6.85 1.51
C ALA A 45 8.86 -7.08 2.81
N LEU A 46 7.92 -8.05 2.83
CA LEU A 46 7.09 -8.34 4.00
C LEU A 46 7.81 -9.24 5.01
N GLY A 47 8.64 -10.19 4.52
CA GLY A 47 9.40 -11.09 5.38
C GLY A 47 10.51 -10.38 6.19
N ALA A 48 10.94 -9.21 5.77
CA ALA A 48 11.92 -8.38 6.49
C ALA A 48 11.27 -7.39 7.49
N LEU A 49 9.93 -7.35 7.62
CA LEU A 49 9.27 -6.55 8.66
C LEU A 49 9.40 -7.25 10.02
N PRO A 50 9.72 -6.50 11.09
CA PRO A 50 9.86 -7.06 12.43
C PRO A 50 8.50 -7.49 13.02
N PRO A 51 8.48 -8.41 14.01
CA PRO A 51 7.24 -8.95 14.59
C PRO A 51 6.40 -7.90 15.34
N ASP A 52 7.01 -6.81 15.76
CA ASP A 52 6.38 -5.67 16.44
C ASP A 52 6.03 -4.51 15.49
N PHE A 53 6.02 -4.75 14.17
CA PHE A 53 5.66 -3.73 13.20
C PHE A 53 4.26 -3.15 13.50
N PRO A 54 4.10 -1.83 13.72
CA PRO A 54 2.96 -1.30 14.47
C PRO A 54 1.69 -1.11 13.63
N VAL A 55 1.80 -1.05 12.29
CA VAL A 55 0.67 -0.69 11.42
C VAL A 55 0.22 -1.85 10.54
N PRO A 56 -1.07 -1.91 10.14
CA PRO A 56 -1.55 -2.90 9.20
C PRO A 56 -0.97 -2.67 7.81
N VAL A 57 -0.71 -3.77 7.08
CA VAL A 57 -0.27 -3.77 5.69
C VAL A 57 -1.36 -4.38 4.81
N LEU A 58 -1.96 -3.60 3.93
CA LEU A 58 -2.90 -4.05 2.91
C LEU A 58 -2.16 -4.40 1.63
N VAL A 59 -2.46 -5.55 1.04
CA VAL A 59 -1.75 -6.04 -0.15
C VAL A 59 -2.72 -6.33 -1.29
N VAL A 60 -2.47 -5.72 -2.44
CA VAL A 60 -3.07 -6.07 -3.73
C VAL A 60 -2.01 -6.76 -4.59
N GLN A 61 -2.18 -8.05 -4.85
CA GLN A 61 -1.42 -8.81 -5.83
C GLN A 61 -2.32 -9.14 -7.01
N HIS A 62 -1.92 -8.76 -8.22
CA HIS A 62 -2.64 -9.19 -9.42
C HIS A 62 -2.44 -10.68 -9.64
N MET A 63 -3.54 -11.41 -9.70
CA MET A 63 -3.55 -12.85 -9.88
C MET A 63 -4.77 -13.29 -10.67
N SER A 64 -4.68 -14.46 -11.28
CA SER A 64 -5.81 -15.03 -12.01
C SER A 64 -6.93 -15.44 -11.06
N ALA A 65 -8.18 -15.08 -11.42
CA ALA A 65 -9.37 -15.54 -10.73
C ALA A 65 -9.75 -16.99 -11.06
N ARG A 66 -9.09 -17.60 -12.07
CA ARG A 66 -9.45 -18.95 -12.57
C ARG A 66 -8.88 -20.08 -11.71
N TYR A 67 -7.86 -19.79 -10.91
CA TYR A 67 -7.16 -20.79 -10.11
C TYR A 67 -7.09 -20.37 -8.64
N PRO A 68 -7.18 -21.33 -7.71
CA PRO A 68 -6.90 -21.06 -6.29
C PRO A 68 -5.50 -20.46 -6.13
N SER A 69 -5.38 -19.49 -5.24
CA SER A 69 -4.10 -18.85 -4.94
C SER A 69 -3.62 -19.26 -3.56
N HIS A 70 -2.38 -19.72 -3.48
CA HIS A 70 -1.68 -20.06 -2.23
C HIS A 70 -0.83 -18.89 -1.70
N LEU A 71 -1.06 -17.66 -2.18
CA LEU A 71 -0.25 -16.50 -1.82
C LEU A 71 -0.19 -16.28 -0.30
N ALA A 72 -1.34 -16.32 0.38
CA ALA A 72 -1.38 -16.12 1.84
C ALA A 72 -0.60 -17.19 2.60
N GLU A 73 -0.72 -18.46 2.18
CA GLU A 73 0.00 -19.59 2.79
C GLU A 73 1.52 -19.46 2.59
N ILE A 74 1.94 -19.09 1.38
CA ILE A 74 3.36 -18.90 1.06
C ILE A 74 3.95 -17.75 1.87
N LEU A 75 3.25 -16.61 1.92
CA LEU A 75 3.69 -15.45 2.69
C LEU A 75 3.68 -15.71 4.20
N SER A 76 2.70 -16.47 4.72
CA SER A 76 2.64 -16.84 6.15
C SER A 76 3.86 -17.65 6.60
N ARG A 77 4.49 -18.41 5.70
CA ARG A 77 5.70 -19.17 6.01
C ARG A 77 6.97 -18.31 5.96
N ARG A 78 6.90 -17.11 5.40
CA ARG A 78 8.06 -16.23 5.14
C ARG A 78 8.04 -14.96 5.97
N CYS A 79 6.88 -14.62 6.58
CA CYS A 79 6.69 -13.40 7.35
C CYS A 79 6.55 -13.70 8.83
N MET A 80 7.09 -12.81 9.67
CA MET A 80 6.91 -12.86 11.12
C MET A 80 5.52 -12.36 11.54
N LEU A 81 4.92 -11.51 10.72
CA LEU A 81 3.59 -10.97 10.94
C LEU A 81 2.51 -11.95 10.44
N PRO A 82 1.33 -12.03 11.12
CA PRO A 82 0.22 -12.83 10.66
C PRO A 82 -0.30 -12.37 9.29
N VAL A 83 -0.41 -13.29 8.35
CA VAL A 83 -0.88 -13.06 6.99
C VAL A 83 -2.25 -13.69 6.81
N THR A 84 -3.23 -12.93 6.31
CA THR A 84 -4.59 -13.42 6.10
C THR A 84 -5.18 -12.91 4.78
N TRP A 85 -6.01 -13.74 4.14
CA TRP A 85 -6.97 -13.24 3.17
C TRP A 85 -7.98 -12.35 3.87
N THR A 86 -8.28 -11.18 3.29
CA THR A 86 -9.30 -10.29 3.86
C THR A 86 -10.71 -10.88 3.74
N ARG A 87 -11.55 -10.57 4.74
CA ARG A 87 -12.96 -10.96 4.78
C ARG A 87 -13.84 -9.74 5.03
N PRO A 88 -15.06 -9.70 4.49
CA PRO A 88 -16.01 -8.62 4.78
C PRO A 88 -16.25 -8.47 6.28
N GLY A 89 -16.29 -7.22 6.76
CA GLY A 89 -16.50 -6.91 8.19
C GLY A 89 -15.26 -7.07 9.08
N GLN A 90 -14.15 -7.61 8.58
CA GLN A 90 -12.90 -7.70 9.30
C GLN A 90 -12.38 -6.31 9.64
N ARG A 91 -11.84 -6.12 10.85
CA ARG A 91 -11.17 -4.88 11.23
C ARG A 91 -9.65 -5.03 11.15
N LEU A 92 -9.01 -4.02 10.60
CA LEU A 92 -7.55 -3.94 10.58
C LEU A 92 -6.99 -3.80 11.99
N ARG A 93 -5.90 -4.51 12.25
CA ARG A 93 -5.10 -4.39 13.47
C ARG A 93 -3.65 -4.18 13.08
N GLY A 94 -2.90 -3.39 13.85
CA GLY A 94 -1.47 -3.24 13.67
C GLY A 94 -0.76 -4.59 13.68
N GLY A 95 0.35 -4.70 12.98
CA GLY A 95 1.11 -5.95 12.89
C GLY A 95 0.47 -7.04 12.03
N GLY A 96 -0.58 -6.77 11.25
CA GLY A 96 -1.22 -7.74 10.37
C GLY A 96 -0.99 -7.44 8.90
N ILE A 97 -0.85 -8.48 8.09
CA ILE A 97 -0.79 -8.43 6.63
C ILE A 97 -2.12 -8.95 6.06
N TYR A 98 -2.80 -8.12 5.29
CA TYR A 98 -4.16 -8.32 4.80
C TYR A 98 -4.18 -8.34 3.28
N ILE A 99 -4.40 -9.50 2.66
CA ILE A 99 -4.32 -9.70 1.22
C ILE A 99 -5.71 -9.64 0.60
N ALA A 100 -5.87 -8.86 -0.46
CA ALA A 100 -7.07 -8.85 -1.29
C ALA A 100 -7.29 -10.21 -1.95
N PRO A 101 -8.46 -10.88 -1.77
CA PRO A 101 -8.71 -12.14 -2.42
C PRO A 101 -8.85 -11.98 -3.95
N PRO A 102 -8.55 -13.04 -4.72
CA PRO A 102 -8.72 -13.01 -6.17
C PRO A 102 -10.13 -12.61 -6.56
N ASP A 103 -10.27 -11.80 -7.61
CA ASP A 103 -11.53 -11.34 -8.18
C ASP A 103 -12.42 -10.48 -7.24
N TRP A 104 -11.82 -9.87 -6.21
CA TRP A 104 -12.47 -8.90 -5.35
C TRP A 104 -11.63 -7.64 -5.19
N HIS A 105 -12.23 -6.46 -5.33
CA HIS A 105 -11.63 -5.21 -4.88
C HIS A 105 -11.63 -5.17 -3.35
N LEU A 106 -10.48 -4.83 -2.77
CA LEU A 106 -10.33 -4.59 -1.35
C LEU A 106 -10.65 -3.13 -1.06
N LEU A 107 -11.66 -2.90 -0.24
CA LEU A 107 -12.09 -1.59 0.21
C LEU A 107 -11.81 -1.45 1.70
N VAL A 108 -11.44 -0.24 2.11
CA VAL A 108 -11.23 0.09 3.52
C VAL A 108 -12.07 1.31 3.87
N GLY A 109 -12.85 1.19 4.93
CA GLY A 109 -13.68 2.26 5.47
C GLY A 109 -13.13 2.84 6.76
N ALA A 110 -13.89 3.76 7.35
CA ALA A 110 -13.57 4.39 8.63
C ALA A 110 -13.34 3.34 9.73
N GLY A 111 -12.37 3.62 10.63
CA GLY A 111 -12.00 2.70 11.70
C GLY A 111 -11.38 1.38 11.24
N GLY A 112 -10.90 1.31 10.00
CA GLY A 112 -10.22 0.13 9.46
C GLY A 112 -11.17 -1.03 9.14
N ALA A 113 -12.45 -0.76 8.88
CA ALA A 113 -13.40 -1.79 8.46
C ALA A 113 -13.13 -2.21 7.01
N ILE A 114 -12.98 -3.53 6.77
CA ILE A 114 -12.78 -4.10 5.44
C ILE A 114 -14.11 -4.40 4.78
N GLN A 115 -14.21 -4.04 3.51
CA GLN A 115 -15.26 -4.45 2.60
C GLN A 115 -14.63 -5.07 1.35
N LEU A 116 -15.35 -5.97 0.70
CA LEU A 116 -14.96 -6.58 -0.57
C LEU A 116 -16.03 -6.27 -1.61
N SER A 117 -15.61 -5.91 -2.83
CA SER A 117 -16.54 -5.57 -3.91
C SER A 117 -16.19 -6.29 -5.20
N ARG A 118 -17.23 -6.72 -5.91
CA ARG A 118 -17.14 -7.26 -7.27
C ARG A 118 -17.50 -6.25 -8.36
N GLN A 119 -17.45 -4.96 -8.05
CA GLN A 119 -17.60 -3.92 -9.06
C GLN A 119 -16.69 -4.15 -10.28
N PRO A 120 -16.98 -3.54 -11.43
CA PRO A 120 -16.22 -3.75 -12.67
C PRO A 120 -14.71 -3.63 -12.47
N ARG A 121 -13.97 -4.40 -13.25
CA ARG A 121 -12.50 -4.32 -13.25
C ARG A 121 -12.03 -2.92 -13.59
N VAL A 122 -11.03 -2.44 -12.88
CA VAL A 122 -10.33 -1.18 -13.17
C VAL A 122 -9.05 -1.52 -13.89
N GLN A 123 -8.83 -0.93 -15.06
CA GLN A 123 -7.67 -1.25 -15.92
C GLN A 123 -7.49 -2.76 -16.15
N PHE A 124 -8.62 -3.47 -16.39
CA PHE A 124 -8.71 -4.91 -16.64
C PHE A 124 -8.34 -5.80 -15.44
N VAL A 125 -8.03 -5.26 -14.27
CA VAL A 125 -7.65 -6.02 -13.06
C VAL A 125 -8.70 -5.92 -11.95
N ARG A 126 -8.81 -7.00 -11.17
CA ARG A 126 -9.53 -7.10 -9.90
C ARG A 126 -8.91 -8.21 -9.07
N PRO A 127 -8.30 -7.87 -7.91
CA PRO A 127 -8.27 -6.56 -7.24
C PRO A 127 -7.49 -5.49 -8.03
N SER A 128 -7.83 -4.20 -7.79
CA SER A 128 -7.10 -3.05 -8.32
C SER A 128 -6.43 -2.29 -7.18
N ALA A 129 -5.18 -1.93 -7.38
CA ALA A 129 -4.42 -1.10 -6.46
C ALA A 129 -4.93 0.36 -6.45
N ASP A 130 -5.34 0.89 -7.61
CA ASP A 130 -5.92 2.24 -7.69
C ASP A 130 -7.14 2.37 -6.78
N VAL A 131 -8.05 1.38 -6.80
CA VAL A 131 -9.25 1.36 -5.94
C VAL A 131 -8.87 1.36 -4.46
N LEU A 132 -7.93 0.50 -4.05
CA LEU A 132 -7.47 0.45 -2.67
C LEU A 132 -6.81 1.76 -2.24
N PHE A 133 -5.87 2.26 -3.04
CA PHE A 133 -5.07 3.43 -2.67
C PHE A 133 -5.91 4.71 -2.60
N GLU A 134 -6.91 4.88 -3.48
CA GLU A 134 -7.84 6.02 -3.42
C GLU A 134 -8.66 6.02 -2.13
N LEU A 135 -9.13 4.85 -1.68
CA LEU A 135 -9.86 4.74 -0.42
C LEU A 135 -8.93 4.94 0.78
N VAL A 136 -7.73 4.37 0.75
CA VAL A 136 -6.72 4.61 1.79
C VAL A 136 -6.39 6.10 1.88
N ALA A 137 -6.24 6.80 0.74
CA ALA A 137 -6.04 8.25 0.71
C ALA A 137 -7.21 9.01 1.35
N ALA A 138 -8.45 8.62 1.04
CA ALA A 138 -9.64 9.28 1.58
C ALA A 138 -9.79 9.10 3.09
N VAL A 139 -9.48 7.89 3.62
CA VAL A 139 -9.68 7.52 5.02
C VAL A 139 -8.50 7.92 5.92
N TYR A 140 -7.26 7.67 5.47
CA TYR A 140 -6.05 7.83 6.31
C TYR A 140 -5.25 9.09 6.00
N ARG A 141 -5.48 9.72 4.85
CA ARG A 141 -4.91 11.01 4.46
C ARG A 141 -3.37 11.00 4.57
N GLU A 142 -2.78 11.98 5.27
CA GLU A 142 -1.34 12.11 5.50
C GLU A 142 -0.72 10.94 6.27
N ARG A 143 -1.54 10.09 6.89
CA ARG A 143 -1.11 8.94 7.69
C ARG A 143 -1.02 7.63 6.88
N ALA A 144 -1.08 7.73 5.56
CA ALA A 144 -0.99 6.61 4.63
C ALA A 144 0.39 6.51 3.95
N ILE A 145 0.87 5.27 3.76
CA ILE A 145 2.00 4.95 2.90
C ILE A 145 1.53 4.05 1.76
N ALA A 146 1.82 4.44 0.51
CA ALA A 146 1.70 3.57 -0.65
C ALA A 146 3.05 2.96 -1.01
N VAL A 147 3.06 1.67 -1.39
CA VAL A 147 4.23 0.98 -1.92
C VAL A 147 3.87 0.30 -3.24
N VAL A 148 4.54 0.67 -4.31
CA VAL A 148 4.36 0.07 -5.64
C VAL A 148 5.57 -0.77 -5.98
N LEU A 149 5.37 -2.09 -6.06
CA LEU A 149 6.39 -3.07 -6.41
C LEU A 149 6.30 -3.48 -7.89
N THR A 150 7.13 -4.42 -8.26
CA THR A 150 7.25 -4.99 -9.62
C THR A 150 5.89 -5.35 -10.24
N GLY A 151 5.69 -5.03 -11.52
CA GLY A 151 4.50 -5.32 -12.30
C GLY A 151 4.53 -4.68 -13.68
N LEU A 152 3.74 -5.19 -14.64
CA LEU A 152 3.76 -4.75 -16.05
C LEU A 152 2.80 -3.60 -16.38
N CYS A 153 1.64 -3.52 -15.70
CA CYS A 153 0.59 -2.53 -15.98
C CYS A 153 0.90 -1.17 -15.34
N ASN A 154 -0.10 -0.29 -15.29
CA ASN A 154 -0.04 1.03 -14.64
C ASN A 154 -1.00 1.16 -13.45
N ASP A 155 -1.64 0.05 -13.02
CA ASP A 155 -2.53 0.05 -11.85
C ASP A 155 -1.74 0.39 -10.58
N GLY A 156 -2.31 1.27 -9.75
CA GLY A 156 -1.69 1.82 -8.56
C GLY A 156 -1.06 3.21 -8.76
N ALA A 157 -0.79 3.64 -10.00
CA ALA A 157 -0.17 4.95 -10.26
C ALA A 157 -1.12 6.11 -9.91
N ARG A 158 -2.40 6.00 -10.29
CA ARG A 158 -3.43 7.01 -9.99
C ARG A 158 -3.73 7.05 -8.49
N GLY A 159 -3.87 5.89 -7.87
CA GLY A 159 -4.12 5.79 -6.44
C GLY A 159 -2.94 6.25 -5.59
N ALA A 160 -1.70 5.98 -5.99
CA ALA A 160 -0.49 6.51 -5.35
C ALA A 160 -0.47 8.05 -5.40
N ASN A 161 -0.84 8.64 -6.54
CA ASN A 161 -0.99 10.09 -6.66
C ASN A 161 -2.09 10.64 -5.72
N ALA A 162 -3.19 9.91 -5.53
CA ALA A 162 -4.21 10.30 -4.55
C ALA A 162 -3.67 10.29 -3.11
N ILE A 163 -2.89 9.26 -2.71
CA ILE A 163 -2.21 9.23 -1.40
C ILE A 163 -1.26 10.42 -1.25
N LYS A 164 -0.45 10.72 -2.27
CA LYS A 164 0.47 11.88 -2.24
C LYS A 164 -0.27 13.20 -2.06
N ARG A 165 -1.36 13.41 -2.82
CA ARG A 165 -2.20 14.62 -2.70
C ARG A 165 -2.86 14.75 -1.34
N ALA A 166 -3.16 13.64 -0.68
CA ALA A 166 -3.70 13.60 0.68
C ALA A 166 -2.63 13.84 1.78
N GLY A 167 -1.36 14.04 1.40
CA GLY A 167 -0.23 14.28 2.31
C GLY A 167 0.56 13.04 2.72
N GLY A 168 0.15 11.85 2.28
CA GLY A 168 0.82 10.58 2.54
C GLY A 168 2.17 10.43 1.84
N ARG A 169 2.77 9.25 1.94
CA ARG A 169 4.06 8.91 1.32
C ARG A 169 3.92 7.83 0.27
N VAL A 170 4.74 7.93 -0.77
CA VAL A 170 4.76 6.98 -1.89
C VAL A 170 6.17 6.45 -2.09
N LEU A 171 6.32 5.13 -1.99
CA LEU A 171 7.54 4.38 -2.25
C LEU A 171 7.34 3.52 -3.49
N THR A 172 8.37 3.40 -4.32
CA THR A 172 8.37 2.44 -5.43
C THR A 172 9.65 1.61 -5.44
N GLN A 173 9.53 0.39 -5.94
CA GLN A 173 10.70 -0.44 -6.24
C GLN A 173 11.47 0.16 -7.42
N ASP A 174 12.81 0.09 -7.36
CA ASP A 174 13.68 0.56 -8.43
C ASP A 174 13.67 -0.38 -9.65
N ARG A 175 14.25 0.08 -10.76
CA ARG A 175 14.36 -0.71 -12.00
C ARG A 175 15.29 -1.91 -11.84
N ALA A 176 16.39 -1.75 -11.11
CA ALA A 176 17.44 -2.76 -11.03
C ALA A 176 16.96 -4.04 -10.34
N THR A 177 16.06 -3.92 -9.36
CA THR A 177 15.53 -5.06 -8.60
C THR A 177 14.13 -5.50 -9.06
N SER A 178 13.47 -4.75 -9.96
CA SER A 178 12.15 -5.10 -10.49
C SER A 178 12.24 -6.15 -11.59
N ARG A 179 11.51 -7.26 -11.46
CA ARG A 179 11.33 -8.23 -12.55
C ARG A 179 10.57 -7.61 -13.74
N ALA A 180 9.64 -6.72 -13.46
CA ALA A 180 8.90 -5.92 -14.43
C ALA A 180 8.72 -4.50 -13.89
N PHE A 181 9.17 -3.49 -14.61
CA PHE A 181 9.23 -2.12 -14.11
C PHE A 181 8.03 -1.24 -14.51
N GLY A 182 6.99 -1.82 -15.13
CA GLY A 182 5.83 -1.07 -15.64
C GLY A 182 5.08 -0.30 -14.55
N MET A 183 4.64 -0.97 -13.48
CA MET A 183 3.92 -0.34 -12.36
C MET A 183 4.78 0.71 -11.62
N PRO A 184 6.03 0.43 -11.22
CA PRO A 184 6.91 1.44 -10.66
C PRO A 184 7.13 2.63 -11.61
N GLN A 185 7.43 2.38 -12.88
CA GLN A 185 7.66 3.43 -13.88
C GLN A 185 6.42 4.34 -14.04
N ALA A 186 5.22 3.75 -14.17
CA ALA A 186 3.99 4.51 -14.28
C ALA A 186 3.77 5.41 -13.06
N THR A 187 4.06 4.91 -11.86
CA THR A 187 3.95 5.68 -10.63
C THR A 187 4.98 6.81 -10.57
N ILE A 188 6.24 6.55 -10.95
CA ILE A 188 7.30 7.57 -11.01
C ILE A 188 6.92 8.68 -12.00
N THR A 189 6.36 8.33 -13.16
CA THR A 189 5.95 9.29 -14.19
C THR A 189 4.89 10.28 -13.70
N THR A 190 4.08 9.93 -12.69
CA THR A 190 3.12 10.87 -12.08
C THR A 190 3.79 12.01 -11.30
N GLY A 191 5.07 11.89 -10.94
CA GLY A 191 5.78 12.82 -10.05
C GLY A 191 5.40 12.72 -8.58
N CYS A 192 4.58 11.74 -8.18
CA CYS A 192 4.09 11.61 -6.81
C CYS A 192 5.05 10.86 -5.86
N VAL A 193 6.08 10.20 -6.39
CA VAL A 193 6.96 9.30 -5.63
C VAL A 193 7.90 10.06 -4.72
N ASP A 194 7.94 9.68 -3.43
CA ASP A 194 8.92 10.20 -2.47
C ASP A 194 10.24 9.44 -2.54
N PHE A 195 10.19 8.10 -2.72
CA PHE A 195 11.38 7.25 -2.69
C PHE A 195 11.31 6.16 -3.77
N VAL A 196 12.35 6.08 -4.59
CA VAL A 196 12.61 4.96 -5.50
C VAL A 196 13.70 4.10 -4.87
N LEU A 197 13.40 2.87 -4.49
CA LEU A 197 14.25 2.07 -3.60
C LEU A 197 14.53 0.68 -4.17
N PRO A 198 15.75 0.13 -3.98
CA PRO A 198 16.00 -1.29 -4.13
C PRO A 198 15.05 -2.11 -3.25
N LEU A 199 14.59 -3.25 -3.74
CA LEU A 199 13.62 -4.10 -3.04
C LEU A 199 14.02 -4.42 -1.59
N SER A 200 15.30 -4.68 -1.34
CA SER A 200 15.83 -4.99 0.00
C SER A 200 15.74 -3.83 0.99
N THR A 201 15.58 -2.59 0.51
CA THR A 201 15.50 -1.40 1.36
C THR A 201 14.07 -0.93 1.62
N ILE A 202 13.05 -1.55 1.00
CA ILE A 202 11.63 -1.21 1.21
C ILE A 202 11.22 -1.43 2.68
N ALA A 203 11.51 -2.59 3.26
CA ALA A 203 11.17 -2.88 4.66
C ALA A 203 11.90 -1.97 5.64
N PRO A 204 13.23 -1.77 5.55
CA PRO A 204 13.93 -0.76 6.37
C PRO A 204 13.33 0.64 6.27
N ALA A 205 12.91 1.08 5.07
CA ALA A 205 12.26 2.38 4.90
C ALA A 205 10.89 2.44 5.61
N LEU A 206 10.08 1.36 5.50
CA LEU A 206 8.80 1.27 6.22
C LEU A 206 8.98 1.29 7.73
N VAL A 207 9.96 0.54 8.27
CA VAL A 207 10.33 0.54 9.69
C VAL A 207 10.72 1.95 10.14
N ALA A 208 11.61 2.62 9.39
CA ALA A 208 12.04 3.99 9.72
C ALA A 208 10.85 4.95 9.75
N LEU A 209 9.96 4.91 8.75
CA LEU A 209 8.80 5.79 8.65
C LEU A 209 7.76 5.56 9.75
N THR A 210 7.55 4.31 10.18
CA THR A 210 6.46 3.95 11.10
C THR A 210 6.90 3.84 12.55
N MET A 211 8.16 3.48 12.83
CA MET A 211 8.63 3.15 14.18
C MET A 211 9.60 4.20 14.75
N VAL A 212 10.24 5.02 13.88
CA VAL A 212 11.19 6.03 14.36
C VAL A 212 10.51 7.40 14.46
N PRO A 213 10.36 7.97 15.67
CA PRO A 213 9.77 9.30 15.85
C PRO A 213 10.54 10.36 15.05
N GLY A 214 9.81 11.17 14.28
CA GLY A 214 10.41 12.27 13.49
C GLY A 214 11.11 11.86 12.18
N ALA A 215 11.29 10.57 11.88
CA ALA A 215 11.96 10.11 10.66
C ALA A 215 11.26 10.63 9.39
N ALA A 216 9.93 10.66 9.37
CA ALA A 216 9.16 11.22 8.26
C ALA A 216 9.53 12.70 7.97
N SER A 217 9.78 13.49 8.99
CA SER A 217 10.19 14.91 8.86
C SER A 217 11.64 15.04 8.41
N LEU A 218 12.54 14.23 8.94
CA LEU A 218 13.96 14.23 8.57
C LEU A 218 14.14 13.84 7.10
N LEU A 219 13.52 12.75 6.65
CA LEU A 219 13.58 12.29 5.26
C LEU A 219 13.01 13.33 4.29
N SER A 220 11.95 14.05 4.68
CA SER A 220 11.37 15.12 3.84
C SER A 220 12.31 16.34 3.71
N ARG A 221 13.12 16.66 4.71
CA ARG A 221 14.09 17.78 4.68
C ARG A 221 15.28 17.45 3.80
N THR A 222 15.83 16.25 3.90
CA THR A 222 16.99 15.80 3.13
C THR A 222 16.69 15.82 1.62
N MET A 223 15.50 15.43 1.20
CA MET A 223 15.13 15.42 -0.22
C MET A 223 14.90 16.83 -0.80
N ARG A 224 14.43 17.79 -0.01
CA ARG A 224 14.33 19.19 -0.49
C ARG A 224 15.72 19.83 -0.70
N ALA A 225 16.70 19.45 0.11
CA ALA A 225 18.08 19.92 -0.04
C ALA A 225 18.75 19.39 -1.32
N THR A 226 18.51 18.12 -1.68
CA THR A 226 19.09 17.51 -2.89
C THR A 226 18.40 17.97 -4.19
N SER A 227 17.10 18.25 -4.17
CA SER A 227 16.40 18.79 -5.34
C SER A 227 16.71 20.27 -5.63
N GLY A 228 17.08 21.03 -4.60
CA GLY A 228 17.56 22.43 -4.74
C GLY A 228 18.94 22.55 -5.37
N ALA A 229 19.85 21.62 -5.09
CA ALA A 229 21.22 21.61 -5.61
C ALA A 229 21.29 21.29 -7.12
N SER A 230 20.30 20.58 -7.68
CA SER A 230 20.24 20.25 -9.12
C SER A 230 19.77 21.42 -10.01
N ARG A 231 19.13 22.46 -9.44
CA ARG A 231 18.67 23.64 -10.20
C ARG A 231 19.70 24.76 -10.36
N LEU A 232 20.85 24.67 -9.69
CA LEU A 232 21.92 25.68 -9.73
C LEU A 232 23.05 25.34 -10.70
N ARG A 233 22.91 24.29 -11.52
CA ARG A 233 23.87 23.90 -12.55
C ARG A 233 23.20 23.76 -13.95
N ARG A 234 22.51 24.78 -14.41
CA ARG A 234 22.21 25.01 -15.81
C ARG A 234 22.36 26.48 -16.15
#